data_36f36d3ea70059fe0cdd59721a79a5e2
#
_entry.id   36f36d3ea70059fe0cdd59721a79a5e2
#
_cell.length_a   1.000
_cell.length_b   1.000
_cell.length_c   1.000
_cell.angle_alpha   90.00
_cell.angle_beta   90.00
_cell.angle_gamma   90.00
#
_symmetry.space_group_name_H-M   'P 1'
#
loop_
_entity.id
_entity.type
_entity.pdbx_description
1 polymer ?
#
loop_
_entity_poly.entity_id
_entity_poly.type
_entity_poly.pdbx_seq_one_letter_code
_entity_poly.pdbx_strand_id
1 'polypeptide(L)'
;MKIKIAGLGPGSIDNISFRAYKLLTSDEKIYIRTKDHPVIKELEDMGMKGTYLDYFYEENPSFEKVYENIASFLIEKAKSENEIVYAVPGHPYVAESTVTILEQMAKDEGIEVEVYPSMSFIDAMFAAVKRDPSNGFELMDAFTLDEDNIEVNKDLLITQVYDDMTASDVKLKLMEVYDDEQEILLVKNAGIKETQLVKSAKLYEMDRNLWEYDHLTSIYIKSVNEKKFSSLKDLIEIVRTLRGGNGC
;
A
#
# COMPACT_ATOMS: atom_id res chain seq x y z
N MET A 1 -22.76 -14.45 13.80
CA MET A 1 -22.61 -13.40 12.78
C MET A 1 -21.15 -13.33 12.40
N LYS A 2 -20.84 -13.10 11.11
CA LYS A 2 -19.47 -13.11 10.61
C LYS A 2 -19.24 -12.07 9.52
N ILE A 3 -18.11 -11.39 9.55
CA ILE A 3 -17.63 -10.50 8.49
C ILE A 3 -16.34 -11.10 7.92
N LYS A 4 -16.33 -11.34 6.61
CA LYS A 4 -15.14 -11.78 5.87
C LYS A 4 -14.55 -10.57 5.15
N ILE A 5 -13.29 -10.22 5.42
CA ILE A 5 -12.63 -9.08 4.79
C ILE A 5 -11.70 -9.59 3.70
N ALA A 6 -11.94 -9.22 2.44
CA ALA A 6 -11.16 -9.64 1.30
C ALA A 6 -10.32 -8.51 0.71
N GLY A 7 -9.03 -8.72 0.55
CA GLY A 7 -8.16 -7.80 -0.18
C GLY A 7 -8.32 -7.96 -1.69
N LEU A 8 -8.39 -6.83 -2.41
CA LEU A 8 -8.47 -6.76 -3.88
C LEU A 8 -7.09 -6.75 -4.56
N GLY A 9 -6.01 -6.80 -3.79
CA GLY A 9 -4.67 -6.62 -4.34
C GLY A 9 -4.39 -5.19 -4.81
N PRO A 10 -3.20 -4.92 -5.35
CA PRO A 10 -2.78 -3.56 -5.76
C PRO A 10 -3.29 -3.12 -7.14
N GLY A 11 -4.14 -3.89 -7.82
CA GLY A 11 -4.77 -3.45 -9.06
C GLY A 11 -4.87 -4.46 -10.21
N SER A 12 -4.18 -5.61 -10.13
CA SER A 12 -4.30 -6.71 -11.11
C SER A 12 -4.90 -7.95 -10.46
N ILE A 13 -5.68 -8.71 -11.23
CA ILE A 13 -6.22 -10.01 -10.81
C ILE A 13 -5.12 -11.00 -10.42
N ASP A 14 -3.96 -10.93 -11.06
CA ASP A 14 -2.80 -11.79 -10.78
C ASP A 14 -2.28 -11.62 -9.34
N ASN A 15 -2.59 -10.48 -8.70
CA ASN A 15 -2.14 -10.12 -7.36
C ASN A 15 -3.18 -10.41 -6.27
N ILE A 16 -4.33 -10.95 -6.65
CA ILE A 16 -5.35 -11.43 -5.71
C ILE A 16 -4.99 -12.86 -5.27
N SER A 17 -5.02 -13.11 -3.97
CA SER A 17 -4.83 -14.47 -3.49
C SER A 17 -5.96 -15.38 -3.97
N PHE A 18 -5.65 -16.63 -4.26
CA PHE A 18 -6.65 -17.59 -4.73
C PHE A 18 -7.80 -17.77 -3.72
N ARG A 19 -7.52 -17.59 -2.42
CA ARG A 19 -8.53 -17.67 -1.37
C ARG A 19 -9.48 -16.47 -1.43
N ALA A 20 -8.95 -15.25 -1.59
CA ALA A 20 -9.75 -14.03 -1.76
C ALA A 20 -10.56 -14.06 -3.08
N TYR A 21 -9.95 -14.49 -4.17
CA TYR A 21 -10.63 -14.66 -5.46
C TYR A 21 -11.88 -15.56 -5.36
N LYS A 22 -11.74 -16.74 -4.75
CA LYS A 22 -12.88 -17.65 -4.55
C LYS A 22 -14.01 -17.02 -3.74
N LEU A 23 -13.67 -16.22 -2.74
CA LEU A 23 -14.65 -15.52 -1.92
C LEU A 23 -15.34 -14.42 -2.71
N LEU A 24 -14.57 -13.62 -3.47
CA LEU A 24 -15.08 -12.50 -4.26
C LEU A 24 -15.96 -12.94 -5.44
N THR A 25 -15.82 -14.19 -5.92
CA THR A 25 -16.63 -14.76 -7.01
C THR A 25 -17.67 -15.75 -6.51
N SER A 26 -17.96 -15.79 -5.22
CA SER A 26 -19.00 -16.63 -4.62
C SER A 26 -20.37 -15.93 -4.64
N ASP A 27 -21.42 -16.66 -4.23
CA ASP A 27 -22.78 -16.13 -4.10
C ASP A 27 -23.03 -15.39 -2.78
N GLU A 28 -21.96 -15.04 -2.03
CA GLU A 28 -22.07 -14.31 -0.78
C GLU A 28 -22.46 -12.84 -0.98
N LYS A 29 -22.96 -12.20 0.09
CA LYS A 29 -23.27 -10.76 0.09
C LYS A 29 -21.99 -9.94 0.18
N ILE A 30 -21.57 -9.34 -0.92
CA ILE A 30 -20.33 -8.58 -1.01
C ILE A 30 -20.62 -7.09 -0.97
N TYR A 31 -19.94 -6.40 -0.07
CA TYR A 31 -19.87 -4.94 0.04
C TYR A 31 -18.47 -4.51 -0.38
N ILE A 32 -18.36 -3.62 -1.35
CA ILE A 32 -17.10 -3.23 -1.98
C ILE A 32 -16.83 -1.78 -1.60
N ARG A 33 -15.68 -1.50 -1.01
CA ARG A 33 -15.32 -0.17 -0.52
C ARG A 33 -15.46 0.90 -1.60
N THR A 34 -14.94 0.64 -2.80
CA THR A 34 -15.00 1.58 -3.93
C THR A 34 -15.05 0.84 -5.26
N LYS A 35 -15.75 1.42 -6.22
CA LYS A 35 -15.73 1.02 -7.63
C LYS A 35 -14.47 1.48 -8.36
N ASP A 36 -13.79 2.50 -7.83
CA ASP A 36 -12.61 3.10 -8.43
C ASP A 36 -11.35 2.33 -8.05
N HIS A 37 -11.28 1.07 -8.49
CA HIS A 37 -10.12 0.21 -8.32
C HIS A 37 -9.87 -0.59 -9.61
N PRO A 38 -8.64 -0.64 -10.14
CA PRO A 38 -8.35 -1.20 -11.47
C PRO A 38 -8.88 -2.61 -11.71
N VAL A 39 -8.89 -3.48 -10.68
CA VAL A 39 -9.31 -4.90 -10.81
C VAL A 39 -10.84 -5.10 -10.83
N ILE A 40 -11.63 -4.09 -10.50
CA ILE A 40 -13.09 -4.26 -10.31
C ILE A 40 -13.75 -4.81 -11.55
N LYS A 41 -13.51 -4.19 -12.71
CA LYS A 41 -14.12 -4.63 -13.97
C LYS A 41 -13.79 -6.08 -14.31
N GLU A 42 -12.55 -6.49 -14.09
CA GLU A 42 -12.12 -7.86 -14.36
C GLU A 42 -12.80 -8.87 -13.42
N LEU A 43 -12.94 -8.52 -12.14
CA LEU A 43 -13.67 -9.35 -11.17
C LEU A 43 -15.17 -9.45 -11.50
N GLU A 44 -15.80 -8.36 -11.96
CA GLU A 44 -17.19 -8.37 -12.42
C GLU A 44 -17.38 -9.27 -13.64
N ASP A 45 -16.47 -9.20 -14.63
CA ASP A 45 -16.47 -10.06 -15.80
C ASP A 45 -16.29 -11.56 -15.41
N MET A 46 -15.65 -11.82 -14.27
CA MET A 46 -15.48 -13.17 -13.68
C MET A 46 -16.61 -13.57 -12.73
N GLY A 47 -17.64 -12.75 -12.58
CA GLY A 47 -18.86 -13.09 -11.86
C GLY A 47 -19.01 -12.46 -10.48
N MET A 48 -18.08 -11.62 -10.01
CA MET A 48 -18.25 -10.85 -8.77
C MET A 48 -19.48 -9.95 -8.87
N LYS A 49 -20.30 -9.97 -7.81
CA LYS A 49 -21.47 -9.10 -7.67
C LYS A 49 -21.47 -8.53 -6.27
N GLY A 50 -21.60 -7.22 -6.14
CA GLY A 50 -21.56 -6.59 -4.84
C GLY A 50 -22.21 -5.20 -4.83
N THR A 51 -22.28 -4.62 -3.64
CA THR A 51 -22.77 -3.27 -3.41
C THR A 51 -21.56 -2.35 -3.17
N TYR A 52 -21.46 -1.31 -3.96
CA TYR A 52 -20.41 -0.30 -3.81
C TYR A 52 -20.75 0.70 -2.72
N LEU A 53 -19.76 1.10 -1.92
CA LEU A 53 -19.92 1.99 -0.78
C LEU A 53 -19.39 3.41 -1.04
N ASP A 54 -19.17 3.76 -2.32
CA ASP A 54 -18.63 5.08 -2.72
C ASP A 54 -19.51 6.24 -2.27
N TYR A 55 -20.82 6.06 -2.16
CA TYR A 55 -21.75 7.11 -1.71
C TYR A 55 -21.44 7.66 -0.31
N PHE A 56 -20.77 6.88 0.56
CA PHE A 56 -20.34 7.39 1.86
C PHE A 56 -19.33 8.53 1.75
N TYR A 57 -18.54 8.55 0.67
CA TYR A 57 -17.58 9.63 0.41
C TYR A 57 -18.26 10.91 -0.06
N GLU A 58 -19.39 10.81 -0.73
CA GLU A 58 -20.18 11.95 -1.21
C GLU A 58 -20.97 12.62 -0.08
N GLU A 59 -21.38 11.84 0.93
CA GLU A 59 -22.28 12.28 2.00
C GLU A 59 -21.55 12.81 3.25
N ASN A 60 -20.23 12.63 3.37
CA ASN A 60 -19.50 12.93 4.59
C ASN A 60 -18.33 13.91 4.36
N PRO A 61 -18.12 14.89 5.27
CA PRO A 61 -17.16 15.97 5.08
C PRO A 61 -15.69 15.57 5.38
N SER A 62 -15.45 14.42 6.03
CA SER A 62 -14.11 13.96 6.39
C SER A 62 -13.98 12.46 6.20
N PHE A 63 -12.78 12.02 5.84
CA PHE A 63 -12.45 10.60 5.67
C PHE A 63 -12.67 9.77 6.94
N GLU A 64 -12.36 10.34 8.09
CA GLU A 64 -12.55 9.69 9.39
C GLU A 64 -14.02 9.32 9.60
N LYS A 65 -14.92 10.27 9.29
CA LYS A 65 -16.37 10.04 9.38
C LYS A 65 -16.88 9.04 8.34
N VAL A 66 -16.32 9.04 7.14
CA VAL A 66 -16.62 8.03 6.12
C VAL A 66 -16.30 6.63 6.64
N TYR A 67 -15.11 6.43 7.22
CA TYR A 67 -14.68 5.12 7.70
C TYR A 67 -15.52 4.60 8.86
N GLU A 68 -15.88 5.47 9.82
CA GLU A 68 -16.79 5.14 10.91
C GLU A 68 -18.18 4.73 10.38
N ASN A 69 -18.73 5.47 9.41
CA ASN A 69 -20.05 5.20 8.86
C ASN A 69 -20.07 3.90 8.05
N ILE A 70 -19.03 3.62 7.25
CA ILE A 70 -18.88 2.35 6.55
C ILE A 70 -18.81 1.19 7.55
N ALA A 71 -17.99 1.31 8.59
CA ALA A 71 -17.87 0.26 9.61
C ALA A 71 -19.22 0.01 10.31
N SER A 72 -19.92 1.08 10.72
CA SER A 72 -21.26 0.98 11.35
C SER A 72 -22.26 0.29 10.41
N PHE A 73 -22.29 0.67 9.14
CA PHE A 73 -23.15 0.05 8.13
C PHE A 73 -22.87 -1.45 7.97
N LEU A 74 -21.58 -1.85 7.92
CA LEU A 74 -21.19 -3.26 7.79
C LEU A 74 -21.57 -4.09 9.03
N ILE A 75 -21.47 -3.51 10.24
CA ILE A 75 -21.97 -4.13 11.46
C ILE A 75 -23.48 -4.39 11.39
N GLU A 76 -24.28 -3.41 10.97
CA GLU A 76 -25.72 -3.58 10.81
C GLU A 76 -26.07 -4.63 9.72
N LYS A 77 -25.31 -4.67 8.65
CA LYS A 77 -25.46 -5.69 7.61
C LYS A 77 -25.12 -7.09 8.14
N ALA A 78 -24.05 -7.25 8.88
CA ALA A 78 -23.71 -8.53 9.48
C ALA A 78 -24.78 -9.01 10.48
N LYS A 79 -25.42 -8.10 11.23
CA LYS A 79 -26.54 -8.42 12.12
C LYS A 79 -27.76 -8.90 11.36
N SER A 80 -28.08 -8.28 10.22
CA SER A 80 -29.30 -8.59 9.44
C SER A 80 -29.12 -9.79 8.51
N GLU A 81 -27.93 -9.99 7.96
CA GLU A 81 -27.65 -11.00 6.93
C GLU A 81 -26.86 -12.22 7.45
N ASN A 82 -26.43 -12.16 8.72
CA ASN A 82 -25.65 -13.17 9.45
C ASN A 82 -24.20 -13.35 8.97
N GLU A 83 -23.94 -13.28 7.67
CA GLU A 83 -22.60 -13.39 7.07
C GLU A 83 -22.51 -12.45 5.86
N ILE A 84 -21.43 -11.67 5.82
CA ILE A 84 -21.13 -10.73 4.73
C ILE A 84 -19.66 -10.75 4.36
N VAL A 85 -19.35 -10.27 3.15
CA VAL A 85 -17.99 -10.01 2.67
C VAL A 85 -17.79 -8.51 2.53
N TYR A 86 -16.67 -8.00 3.04
CA TYR A 86 -16.21 -6.64 2.79
C TYR A 86 -14.93 -6.68 1.94
N ALA A 87 -14.98 -6.12 0.74
CA ALA A 87 -13.86 -6.08 -0.19
C ALA A 87 -13.16 -4.72 -0.15
N VAL A 88 -11.83 -4.71 0.08
CA VAL A 88 -11.02 -3.51 0.22
C VAL A 88 -9.84 -3.49 -0.75
N PRO A 89 -9.39 -2.31 -1.23
CA PRO A 89 -8.16 -2.19 -2.01
C PRO A 89 -6.95 -2.80 -1.30
N GLY A 90 -6.00 -3.34 -2.05
CA GLY A 90 -4.75 -3.84 -1.54
C GLY A 90 -4.88 -5.01 -0.56
N HIS A 91 -4.16 -4.89 0.54
CA HIS A 91 -4.17 -5.83 1.67
C HIS A 91 -4.96 -5.24 2.85
N PRO A 92 -5.87 -5.98 3.50
CA PRO A 92 -6.75 -5.45 4.54
C PRO A 92 -6.08 -4.73 5.71
N TYR A 93 -4.82 -5.05 6.00
CA TYR A 93 -4.05 -4.42 7.10
C TYR A 93 -2.97 -3.42 6.62
N VAL A 94 -2.99 -3.01 5.36
CA VAL A 94 -2.00 -2.07 4.85
C VAL A 94 -2.68 -0.80 4.37
N ALA A 95 -2.52 0.29 5.14
CA ALA A 95 -3.11 1.59 4.88
C ALA A 95 -4.65 1.58 4.71
N GLU A 96 -5.35 0.72 5.50
CA GLU A 96 -6.80 0.51 5.42
C GLU A 96 -7.47 0.77 6.78
N SER A 97 -7.68 2.03 7.09
CA SER A 97 -8.22 2.48 8.39
C SER A 97 -9.62 1.93 8.69
N THR A 98 -10.47 1.74 7.66
CA THR A 98 -11.82 1.20 7.82
C THR A 98 -11.81 -0.19 8.44
N VAL A 99 -10.82 -1.03 8.09
CA VAL A 99 -10.69 -2.39 8.64
C VAL A 99 -10.40 -2.35 10.14
N THR A 100 -9.49 -1.48 10.58
CA THR A 100 -9.16 -1.35 12.01
C THR A 100 -10.38 -0.91 12.83
N ILE A 101 -11.15 0.05 12.34
CA ILE A 101 -12.38 0.52 12.99
C ILE A 101 -13.42 -0.60 13.03
N LEU A 102 -13.61 -1.28 11.90
CA LEU A 102 -14.58 -2.38 11.76
C LEU A 102 -14.27 -3.53 12.73
N GLU A 103 -13.01 -3.94 12.85
CA GLU A 103 -12.60 -5.02 13.77
C GLU A 103 -12.88 -4.65 15.24
N GLN A 104 -12.60 -3.40 15.63
CA GLN A 104 -12.90 -2.96 16.99
C GLN A 104 -14.42 -3.00 17.25
N MET A 105 -15.23 -2.45 16.33
CA MET A 105 -16.70 -2.46 16.46
C MET A 105 -17.27 -3.89 16.45
N ALA A 106 -16.75 -4.76 15.57
CA ALA A 106 -17.18 -6.15 15.50
C ALA A 106 -16.90 -6.92 16.80
N LYS A 107 -15.74 -6.66 17.41
CA LYS A 107 -15.37 -7.24 18.71
C LYS A 107 -16.35 -6.82 19.81
N ASP A 108 -16.73 -5.54 19.86
CA ASP A 108 -17.65 -5.02 20.88
C ASP A 108 -19.07 -5.61 20.71
N GLU A 109 -19.43 -6.00 19.48
CA GLU A 109 -20.73 -6.60 19.14
C GLU A 109 -20.71 -8.14 19.09
N GLY A 110 -19.58 -8.77 19.39
CA GLY A 110 -19.44 -10.24 19.36
C GLY A 110 -19.56 -10.84 17.95
N ILE A 111 -19.19 -10.09 16.91
CA ILE A 111 -19.17 -10.52 15.52
C ILE A 111 -17.79 -11.07 15.18
N GLU A 112 -17.74 -12.27 14.60
CA GLU A 112 -16.48 -12.87 14.12
C GLU A 112 -15.96 -12.14 12.89
N VAL A 113 -14.67 -11.80 12.86
CA VAL A 113 -13.99 -11.26 11.67
C VAL A 113 -12.98 -12.27 11.16
N GLU A 114 -13.02 -12.56 9.87
CA GLU A 114 -12.04 -13.41 9.18
C GLU A 114 -11.44 -12.68 7.98
N VAL A 115 -10.10 -12.66 7.89
CA VAL A 115 -9.38 -11.91 6.85
C VAL A 115 -8.85 -12.84 5.75
N TYR A 116 -9.07 -12.42 4.51
CA TYR A 116 -8.64 -13.06 3.27
C TYR A 116 -7.66 -12.11 2.55
N PRO A 117 -6.38 -12.14 2.92
CA PRO A 117 -5.41 -11.17 2.40
C PRO A 117 -5.10 -11.42 0.92
N SER A 118 -4.76 -10.36 0.21
CA SER A 118 -4.14 -10.39 -1.11
C SER A 118 -2.81 -9.62 -1.06
N MET A 119 -2.09 -9.52 -2.17
CA MET A 119 -0.83 -8.77 -2.24
C MET A 119 -1.08 -7.31 -1.85
N SER A 120 -0.18 -6.73 -1.07
CA SER A 120 -0.22 -5.30 -0.77
C SER A 120 0.46 -4.48 -1.88
N PHE A 121 0.17 -3.17 -1.91
CA PHE A 121 0.92 -2.26 -2.78
C PHE A 121 2.41 -2.20 -2.39
N ILE A 122 2.77 -2.47 -1.13
CA ILE A 122 4.16 -2.53 -0.66
C ILE A 122 4.93 -3.61 -1.41
N ASP A 123 4.37 -4.83 -1.51
CA ASP A 123 4.99 -5.94 -2.24
C ASP A 123 5.18 -5.57 -3.72
N ALA A 124 4.15 -4.97 -4.33
CA ALA A 124 4.19 -4.53 -5.71
C ALA A 124 5.24 -3.43 -5.94
N MET A 125 5.37 -2.48 -5.00
CA MET A 125 6.38 -1.43 -5.03
C MET A 125 7.79 -2.00 -4.99
N PHE A 126 8.11 -2.88 -4.02
CA PHE A 126 9.43 -3.48 -3.91
C PHE A 126 9.79 -4.36 -5.13
N ALA A 127 8.80 -5.05 -5.70
CA ALA A 127 8.98 -5.77 -6.97
C ALA A 127 9.28 -4.79 -8.13
N ALA A 128 8.56 -3.67 -8.22
CA ALA A 128 8.76 -2.66 -9.27
C ALA A 128 10.14 -2.00 -9.19
N VAL A 129 10.59 -1.61 -8.00
CA VAL A 129 11.90 -0.98 -7.79
C VAL A 129 13.05 -1.99 -7.66
N LYS A 130 12.76 -3.30 -7.67
CA LYS A 130 13.73 -4.41 -7.58
C LYS A 130 14.61 -4.32 -6.33
N ARG A 131 13.97 -4.08 -5.18
CA ARG A 131 14.64 -3.97 -3.88
C ARG A 131 14.15 -5.04 -2.92
N ASP A 132 15.02 -5.42 -2.00
CA ASP A 132 14.69 -6.28 -0.88
C ASP A 132 14.38 -5.42 0.35
N PRO A 133 13.16 -5.47 0.90
CA PRO A 133 12.78 -4.68 2.08
C PRO A 133 13.44 -5.17 3.39
N SER A 134 14.17 -6.27 3.38
CA SER A 134 14.78 -6.87 4.59
C SER A 134 15.80 -5.97 5.31
N ASN A 135 16.33 -4.96 4.61
CA ASN A 135 17.22 -3.97 5.22
C ASN A 135 16.47 -2.89 6.02
N GLY A 136 15.15 -2.93 6.02
CA GLY A 136 14.27 -1.94 6.64
C GLY A 136 13.90 -0.82 5.68
N PHE A 137 12.67 -0.35 5.81
CA PHE A 137 12.15 0.79 5.06
C PHE A 137 11.16 1.56 5.93
N GLU A 138 10.89 2.79 5.53
CA GLU A 138 9.84 3.64 6.08
C GLU A 138 8.73 3.81 5.06
N LEU A 139 7.50 3.75 5.53
CA LEU A 139 6.30 4.03 4.75
C LEU A 139 5.67 5.30 5.30
N MET A 140 5.57 6.32 4.45
CA MET A 140 4.96 7.59 4.80
C MET A 140 3.87 7.96 3.81
N ASP A 141 2.88 8.71 4.28
CA ASP A 141 1.84 9.31 3.46
C ASP A 141 2.23 10.76 3.15
N ALA A 142 2.06 11.21 1.90
CA ALA A 142 2.45 12.55 1.47
C ALA A 142 1.80 13.67 2.29
N PHE A 143 0.55 13.46 2.77
CA PHE A 143 -0.18 14.47 3.56
C PHE A 143 0.30 14.58 5.01
N THR A 144 0.87 13.51 5.53
CA THR A 144 1.37 13.45 6.91
C THR A 144 2.87 13.32 6.97
N LEU A 145 3.56 13.54 5.85
CA LEU A 145 5.02 13.52 5.77
C LEU A 145 5.60 14.54 6.74
N ASP A 146 6.45 14.07 7.64
CA ASP A 146 7.19 14.85 8.64
C ASP A 146 8.67 14.59 8.42
N GLU A 147 9.35 15.61 7.91
CA GLU A 147 10.78 15.57 7.56
C GLU A 147 11.68 15.29 8.76
N ASP A 148 11.29 15.73 9.96
CA ASP A 148 12.05 15.52 11.20
C ASP A 148 12.12 14.03 11.60
N ASN A 149 11.19 13.21 11.08
CA ASN A 149 11.10 11.79 11.40
C ASN A 149 11.69 10.86 10.32
N ILE A 150 12.28 11.42 9.24
CA ILE A 150 12.87 10.60 8.16
C ILE A 150 14.23 10.04 8.58
N GLU A 151 14.37 8.71 8.51
CA GLU A 151 15.64 8.01 8.72
C GLU A 151 16.37 7.74 7.38
N VAL A 152 17.29 8.60 6.97
CA VAL A 152 18.02 8.52 5.70
C VAL A 152 18.82 7.21 5.47
N ASN A 153 19.01 6.42 6.50
CA ASN A 153 19.65 5.10 6.44
C ASN A 153 18.70 3.94 6.15
N LYS A 154 17.42 4.22 5.96
CA LYS A 154 16.39 3.29 5.50
C LYS A 154 15.88 3.71 4.13
N ASP A 155 15.36 2.75 3.38
CA ASP A 155 14.62 3.06 2.16
C ASP A 155 13.33 3.77 2.54
N LEU A 156 12.95 4.82 1.79
CA LEU A 156 11.73 5.59 2.04
C LEU A 156 10.72 5.38 0.91
N LEU A 157 9.50 5.00 1.27
CA LEU A 157 8.36 4.87 0.38
C LEU A 157 7.29 5.89 0.78
N ILE A 158 6.99 6.83 -0.13
CA ILE A 158 5.96 7.86 0.06
C ILE A 158 4.79 7.56 -0.87
N THR A 159 3.61 7.42 -0.29
CA THR A 159 2.35 7.18 -1.00
C THR A 159 1.51 8.44 -1.13
N GLN A 160 0.43 8.39 -1.92
CA GLN A 160 -0.54 9.48 -2.09
C GLN A 160 0.03 10.75 -2.76
N VAL A 161 1.04 10.61 -3.62
CA VAL A 161 1.59 11.73 -4.39
C VAL A 161 0.80 11.87 -5.69
N TYR A 162 -0.44 12.35 -5.60
CA TYR A 162 -1.39 12.22 -6.70
C TYR A 162 -1.55 13.46 -7.59
N ASP A 163 -0.94 14.59 -7.25
CA ASP A 163 -0.94 15.80 -8.08
C ASP A 163 0.36 16.58 -7.96
N ASP A 164 0.53 17.56 -8.85
CA ASP A 164 1.73 18.41 -8.92
C ASP A 164 1.94 19.24 -7.64
N MET A 165 0.86 19.64 -6.95
CA MET A 165 0.95 20.43 -5.73
C MET A 165 1.48 19.56 -4.58
N THR A 166 0.93 18.38 -4.41
CA THR A 166 1.40 17.38 -3.43
C THR A 166 2.86 17.00 -3.72
N ALA A 167 3.20 16.79 -4.99
CA ALA A 167 4.58 16.50 -5.39
C ALA A 167 5.55 17.63 -5.04
N SER A 168 5.15 18.90 -5.24
CA SER A 168 5.97 20.06 -4.87
C SER A 168 6.16 20.17 -3.35
N ASP A 169 5.10 19.93 -2.56
CA ASP A 169 5.18 19.97 -1.09
C ASP A 169 6.11 18.87 -0.56
N VAL A 170 5.93 17.65 -1.04
CA VAL A 170 6.78 16.50 -0.70
C VAL A 170 8.24 16.78 -1.08
N LYS A 171 8.49 17.32 -2.29
CA LYS A 171 9.85 17.70 -2.73
C LYS A 171 10.50 18.67 -1.75
N LEU A 172 9.81 19.75 -1.38
CA LEU A 172 10.36 20.78 -0.47
C LEU A 172 10.74 20.19 0.88
N LYS A 173 9.90 19.35 1.47
CA LYS A 173 10.20 18.64 2.73
C LYS A 173 11.39 17.70 2.59
N LEU A 174 11.47 16.96 1.51
CA LEU A 174 12.57 16.04 1.26
C LEU A 174 13.92 16.76 1.04
N MET A 175 13.92 17.95 0.44
CA MET A 175 15.13 18.78 0.24
C MET A 175 15.69 19.34 1.55
N GLU A 176 14.96 19.28 2.65
CA GLU A 176 15.49 19.60 3.99
C GLU A 176 16.34 18.46 4.56
N VAL A 177 16.14 17.23 4.05
CA VAL A 177 16.74 16.00 4.59
C VAL A 177 17.74 15.38 3.63
N TYR A 178 17.49 15.47 2.33
CA TYR A 178 18.31 14.88 1.26
C TYR A 178 18.95 15.97 0.40
N ASP A 179 20.07 15.60 -0.25
CA ASP A 179 20.71 16.44 -1.27
C ASP A 179 19.77 16.61 -2.49
N ASP A 180 19.79 17.80 -3.10
CA ASP A 180 18.96 18.11 -4.28
C ASP A 180 19.21 17.12 -5.44
N GLU A 181 20.43 16.60 -5.56
CA GLU A 181 20.85 15.61 -6.54
C GLU A 181 20.50 14.16 -6.14
N GLN A 182 19.85 13.96 -4.99
CA GLN A 182 19.40 12.61 -4.57
C GLN A 182 18.55 11.98 -5.66
N GLU A 183 18.90 10.75 -6.04
CA GLU A 183 18.09 9.98 -6.97
C GLU A 183 16.81 9.52 -6.29
N ILE A 184 15.69 9.74 -6.96
CA ILE A 184 14.37 9.25 -6.58
C ILE A 184 13.80 8.36 -7.68
N LEU A 185 12.94 7.41 -7.32
CA LEU A 185 12.14 6.65 -8.27
C LEU A 185 10.68 7.05 -8.12
N LEU A 186 10.10 7.51 -9.22
CA LEU A 186 8.65 7.67 -9.32
C LEU A 186 8.08 6.38 -9.86
N VAL A 187 7.10 5.85 -9.14
CA VAL A 187 6.45 4.58 -9.47
C VAL A 187 4.95 4.82 -9.60
N LYS A 188 4.42 4.48 -10.76
CA LYS A 188 2.99 4.55 -11.04
C LYS A 188 2.45 3.17 -11.34
N ASN A 189 1.25 2.87 -10.88
CA ASN A 189 0.54 1.61 -11.14
C ASN A 189 1.37 0.37 -10.75
N ALA A 190 2.05 0.40 -9.61
CA ALA A 190 2.86 -0.73 -9.16
C ALA A 190 2.00 -2.01 -9.08
N GLY A 191 2.48 -3.08 -9.73
CA GLY A 191 1.78 -4.37 -9.80
C GLY A 191 0.75 -4.50 -10.93
N ILE A 192 0.54 -3.47 -11.76
CA ILE A 192 -0.33 -3.53 -12.95
C ILE A 192 0.58 -3.57 -14.18
N LYS A 193 0.89 -4.78 -14.66
CA LYS A 193 1.91 -5.07 -15.66
C LYS A 193 1.83 -4.18 -16.92
N GLU A 194 0.62 -3.92 -17.40
CA GLU A 194 0.35 -3.19 -18.65
C GLU A 194 0.63 -1.70 -18.54
N THR A 195 0.50 -1.13 -17.34
CA THR A 195 0.57 0.32 -17.08
C THR A 195 1.59 0.71 -16.04
N GLN A 196 2.28 -0.27 -15.43
CA GLN A 196 3.33 0.01 -14.46
C GLN A 196 4.45 0.83 -15.09
N LEU A 197 4.77 1.96 -14.46
CA LEU A 197 5.86 2.84 -14.88
C LEU A 197 6.80 3.06 -13.69
N VAL A 198 8.10 2.89 -13.92
CA VAL A 198 9.17 3.26 -12.97
C VAL A 198 10.14 4.18 -13.70
N LYS A 199 10.38 5.36 -13.15
CA LYS A 199 11.28 6.34 -13.75
C LYS A 199 12.18 6.94 -12.67
N SER A 200 13.47 7.03 -12.97
CA SER A 200 14.44 7.75 -12.15
C SER A 200 14.43 9.24 -12.48
N ALA A 201 14.55 10.07 -11.46
CA ALA A 201 14.75 11.51 -11.56
C ALA A 201 15.64 11.98 -10.39
N LYS A 202 16.10 13.23 -10.46
CA LYS A 202 16.69 13.89 -9.31
C LYS A 202 15.60 14.53 -8.46
N LEU A 203 15.82 14.63 -7.15
CA LEU A 203 14.86 15.21 -6.22
C LEU A 203 14.40 16.62 -6.67
N TYR A 204 15.34 17.49 -7.09
CA TYR A 204 15.01 18.83 -7.58
C TYR A 204 14.14 18.87 -8.84
N GLU A 205 14.05 17.76 -9.59
CA GLU A 205 13.25 17.66 -10.82
C GLU A 205 11.82 17.18 -10.57
N MET A 206 11.51 16.73 -9.36
CA MET A 206 10.28 16.02 -9.03
C MET A 206 9.00 16.74 -9.47
N ASP A 207 8.93 18.06 -9.39
CA ASP A 207 7.77 18.88 -9.73
C ASP A 207 7.87 19.61 -11.11
N ARG A 208 8.78 19.16 -11.99
CA ARG A 208 9.04 19.83 -13.28
C ARG A 208 8.22 19.32 -14.47
N ASN A 209 6.94 18.98 -14.26
CA ASN A 209 6.03 18.46 -15.31
C ASN A 209 6.58 17.23 -16.06
N LEU A 210 7.39 16.41 -15.42
CA LEU A 210 7.96 15.20 -16.01
C LEU A 210 6.98 14.01 -15.95
N TRP A 211 5.84 14.18 -15.27
CA TRP A 211 4.91 13.12 -14.88
C TRP A 211 3.48 13.60 -14.89
N GLU A 212 2.57 12.69 -15.14
CA GLU A 212 1.18 12.81 -14.77
C GLU A 212 1.00 12.10 -13.41
N TYR A 213 0.95 12.87 -12.34
CA TYR A 213 0.64 12.36 -11.01
C TYR A 213 -0.82 11.93 -10.92
N ASP A 214 -1.07 10.83 -10.23
CA ASP A 214 -2.41 10.35 -9.90
C ASP A 214 -2.39 9.56 -8.57
N HIS A 215 -3.57 9.10 -8.14
CA HIS A 215 -3.74 8.38 -6.88
C HIS A 215 -2.99 7.03 -6.80
N LEU A 216 -2.43 6.54 -7.90
CA LEU A 216 -1.57 5.34 -7.95
C LEU A 216 -0.08 5.67 -8.06
N THR A 217 0.29 6.94 -7.84
CA THR A 217 1.68 7.39 -7.87
C THR A 217 2.29 7.37 -6.47
N SER A 218 3.48 6.79 -6.38
CA SER A 218 4.31 6.74 -5.18
C SER A 218 5.75 7.13 -5.51
N ILE A 219 6.48 7.61 -4.49
CA ILE A 219 7.91 7.93 -4.59
C ILE A 219 8.69 6.96 -3.74
N TYR A 220 9.80 6.51 -4.28
CA TYR A 220 10.75 5.68 -3.57
C TYR A 220 12.13 6.34 -3.56
N ILE A 221 12.74 6.40 -2.39
CA ILE A 221 14.10 6.90 -2.17
C ILE A 221 14.92 5.79 -1.52
N LYS A 222 16.04 5.48 -2.16
CA LYS A 222 16.97 4.50 -1.62
C LYS A 222 17.77 5.10 -0.46
N SER A 223 18.01 4.29 0.58
CA SER A 223 18.85 4.69 1.72
C SER A 223 20.22 5.24 1.30
N VAL A 224 20.64 6.33 1.95
CA VAL A 224 21.92 6.98 1.65
C VAL A 224 23.12 6.13 2.12
N ASN A 225 22.93 5.38 3.22
CA ASN A 225 23.95 4.51 3.79
C ASN A 225 23.67 3.03 3.45
N GLU A 226 23.74 2.65 2.17
CA GLU A 226 23.96 1.23 1.89
C GLU A 226 25.29 0.81 2.53
N LYS A 227 25.23 -0.04 3.56
CA LYS A 227 26.39 -0.88 3.87
C LYS A 227 26.66 -1.65 2.58
N LYS A 228 27.64 -1.19 1.82
CA LYS A 228 28.12 -1.88 0.63
C LYS A 228 28.67 -3.23 1.07
N PHE A 229 27.81 -4.24 1.18
CA PHE A 229 28.24 -5.59 0.91
C PHE A 229 28.44 -5.66 -0.61
N SER A 230 29.48 -4.98 -1.10
CA SER A 230 29.68 -4.72 -2.53
C SER A 230 30.06 -5.98 -3.29
N SER A 231 30.33 -7.09 -2.61
CA SER A 231 30.52 -8.39 -3.25
C SER A 231 30.54 -9.53 -2.24
N LEU A 232 30.23 -10.74 -2.73
CA LEU A 232 30.48 -11.99 -2.02
C LEU A 232 31.96 -12.07 -1.50
N LYS A 233 32.89 -11.34 -2.13
CA LYS A 233 34.28 -11.22 -1.72
C LYS A 233 34.41 -10.50 -0.37
N ASP A 234 33.67 -9.43 -0.11
CA ASP A 234 33.76 -8.68 1.16
C ASP A 234 33.22 -9.52 2.32
N LEU A 235 32.15 -10.30 2.09
CA LEU A 235 31.68 -11.29 3.05
C LEU A 235 32.71 -12.39 3.34
N ILE A 236 33.35 -12.90 2.31
CA ILE A 236 34.41 -13.93 2.45
C ILE A 236 35.62 -13.36 3.20
N GLU A 237 36.00 -12.12 2.97
CA GLU A 237 37.09 -11.45 3.63
C GLU A 237 36.83 -11.20 5.12
N ILE A 238 35.61 -10.73 5.46
CA ILE A 238 35.16 -10.59 6.85
C ILE A 238 35.15 -11.94 7.57
N VAL A 239 34.60 -12.99 6.95
CA VAL A 239 34.59 -14.34 7.52
C VAL A 239 36.00 -14.90 7.72
N ARG A 240 36.93 -14.62 6.79
CA ARG A 240 38.35 -15.00 6.92
C ARG A 240 39.04 -14.26 8.06
N THR A 241 38.78 -12.95 8.20
CA THR A 241 39.34 -12.13 9.29
C THR A 241 38.84 -12.58 10.66
N LEU A 242 37.56 -12.91 10.77
CA LEU A 242 36.97 -13.44 12.00
C LEU A 242 37.47 -14.85 12.37
N ARG A 243 37.83 -15.68 11.38
CA ARG A 243 38.40 -17.01 11.61
C ARG A 243 39.91 -17.00 11.84
N GLY A 244 40.61 -15.96 11.36
CA GLY A 244 42.08 -15.82 11.53
C GLY A 244 42.50 -15.21 12.88
N GLY A 245 41.53 -14.70 13.69
CA GLY A 245 41.82 -14.10 14.99
C GLY A 245 41.89 -15.06 16.19
N ASN A 246 41.72 -16.37 15.99
CA ASN A 246 41.80 -17.38 17.05
C ASN A 246 43.02 -18.30 16.89
N GLY A 247 44.17 -17.70 16.68
CA GLY A 247 45.43 -18.42 16.58
C GLY A 247 46.53 -17.67 17.36
N CYS A 248 46.51 -17.78 18.67
CA CYS A 248 47.65 -17.82 19.59
C CYS A 248 47.18 -18.26 20.96
#